data_9487c1ba1a963e5071c0b2ce4599291e
#
_entry.id   9487c1ba1a963e5071c0b2ce4599291e
#
_cell.length_a   1.000
_cell.length_b   1.000
_cell.length_c   1.000
_cell.angle_alpha   90.00
_cell.angle_beta   90.00
_cell.angle_gamma   90.00
#
_symmetry.space_group_name_H-M   'P 1'
#
loop_
_entity.id
_entity.type
_entity.pdbx_description
1 polymer ?
#
loop_
_entity_poly.entity_id
_entity_poly.type
_entity_poly.pdbx_seq_one_letter_code
_entity_poly.pdbx_strand_id
1 'polypeptide(L)'
;MTHASVQQRTLQPRALPEIVVDRVWRFFCSVRAAVVEIAILAVLVLAGTLRGSSVPRSIADLLPITAPVIDAWYAWDVFRSLPFAGILTILAVAIAVCTINRAPGIWQAIAHPSVSTTHGFLRNAETSAVFATPIAPHAFASQLESALRSRHYRVLSEERNGEIHLFADRWRFSRLATFPFHLALIMILAGGIVGATWGFRENEFYIPEGSVRELGHGTGVDVRLDDFSEVYREDGTALAYRSDITVMRDGQPIQSGSMTVNNPMTFGNIVFYQSGFGQAVALKIEDRDGQVIFDDALPLGPFQSRLNPDAPAARMDLLPAGVALSVVAPDENPANAPELDTLQLRPGEMFFMIRPLGGDSPIAQPVGATVRQGDSIQLGDLSLTFVRERRFSVLQVASNPGIPLFIAASVLLVGGLAITFYFPHRRVRGIVSTTTDGSLARLAPIARRDWSAKRVFERLAIEIGCQIGTSPELHVNEPASSSIGSGQSVRPSF
;
A
#
# COMPACT_ATOMS: atom_id res chain seq x y z
N MET A 1 11.13 -42.28 -56.80
CA MET A 1 11.23 -42.88 -55.48
C MET A 1 12.37 -42.19 -54.73
N THR A 2 12.08 -41.19 -53.96
CA THR A 2 13.05 -40.46 -53.12
C THR A 2 12.55 -40.53 -51.71
N HIS A 3 13.20 -41.38 -50.89
CA HIS A 3 12.94 -41.55 -49.47
C HIS A 3 13.38 -40.28 -48.74
N ALA A 4 12.42 -39.51 -48.23
CA ALA A 4 12.69 -38.46 -47.25
C ALA A 4 13.03 -39.14 -45.91
N SER A 5 14.27 -39.06 -45.47
CA SER A 5 14.73 -39.51 -44.17
C SER A 5 14.13 -38.61 -43.08
N VAL A 6 13.20 -39.15 -42.34
CA VAL A 6 12.72 -38.55 -41.07
C VAL A 6 13.87 -38.60 -40.08
N GLN A 7 14.56 -37.51 -39.84
CA GLN A 7 15.51 -37.36 -38.74
C GLN A 7 14.76 -37.50 -37.42
N GLN A 8 14.86 -38.67 -36.81
CA GLN A 8 14.49 -38.89 -35.43
C GLN A 8 15.38 -38.01 -34.53
N ARG A 9 14.83 -36.88 -34.05
CA ARG A 9 15.44 -36.12 -32.96
C ARG A 9 15.49 -37.06 -31.74
N THR A 10 16.64 -37.61 -31.45
CA THR A 10 16.94 -38.31 -30.20
C THR A 10 16.78 -37.29 -29.08
N LEU A 11 15.72 -37.49 -28.27
CA LEU A 11 15.51 -36.73 -27.02
C LEU A 11 16.65 -37.13 -26.06
N GLN A 12 17.69 -36.32 -25.97
CA GLN A 12 18.68 -36.47 -24.91
C GLN A 12 17.98 -36.34 -23.55
N PRO A 13 18.24 -37.23 -22.59
CA PRO A 13 17.68 -37.12 -21.26
C PRO A 13 18.17 -35.80 -20.64
N ARG A 14 17.22 -34.91 -20.30
CA ARG A 14 17.52 -33.65 -19.62
C ARG A 14 18.18 -33.93 -18.26
N ALA A 15 19.21 -33.17 -17.91
CA ALA A 15 19.85 -33.27 -16.59
C ALA A 15 18.85 -32.95 -15.48
N LEU A 16 18.97 -33.60 -14.33
CA LEU A 16 18.09 -33.38 -13.16
C LEU A 16 17.94 -31.87 -12.80
N PRO A 17 19.01 -31.03 -12.81
CA PRO A 17 18.87 -29.60 -12.53
C PRO A 17 17.98 -28.88 -13.55
N GLU A 18 18.04 -29.24 -14.83
CA GLU A 18 17.18 -28.64 -15.87
C GLU A 18 15.69 -28.97 -15.65
N ILE A 19 15.39 -30.18 -15.20
CA ILE A 19 14.01 -30.61 -14.90
C ILE A 19 13.46 -29.83 -13.70
N VAL A 20 14.29 -29.62 -12.66
CA VAL A 20 13.89 -28.84 -11.48
C VAL A 20 13.64 -27.39 -11.84
N VAL A 21 14.56 -26.75 -12.57
CA VAL A 21 14.41 -25.37 -13.03
C VAL A 21 13.15 -25.20 -13.89
N ASP A 22 12.89 -26.09 -14.84
CA ASP A 22 11.70 -26.04 -15.70
C ASP A 22 10.41 -26.21 -14.87
N ARG A 23 10.40 -27.08 -13.85
CA ARG A 23 9.24 -27.27 -12.95
C ARG A 23 8.98 -26.03 -12.09
N VAL A 24 10.03 -25.45 -11.49
CA VAL A 24 9.96 -24.21 -10.71
C VAL A 24 9.49 -23.05 -11.58
N TRP A 25 10.05 -22.92 -12.79
CA TRP A 25 9.65 -21.88 -13.73
C TRP A 25 8.16 -21.98 -14.09
N ARG A 26 7.67 -23.19 -14.40
CA ARG A 26 6.26 -23.42 -14.72
C ARG A 26 5.35 -23.15 -13.52
N PHE A 27 5.80 -23.46 -12.30
CA PHE A 27 5.06 -23.14 -11.09
C PHE A 27 4.82 -21.62 -10.99
N PHE A 28 5.87 -20.81 -11.12
CA PHE A 28 5.75 -19.34 -11.07
C PHE A 28 4.99 -18.75 -12.27
N CYS A 29 4.93 -19.42 -13.41
CA CYS A 29 4.08 -19.02 -14.54
C CYS A 29 2.61 -19.41 -14.38
N SER A 30 2.26 -20.17 -13.34
CA SER A 30 0.91 -20.68 -13.12
C SER A 30 0.00 -19.63 -12.50
N VAL A 31 -1.13 -19.32 -13.16
CA VAL A 31 -2.17 -18.44 -12.60
C VAL A 31 -2.75 -19.00 -11.28
N ARG A 32 -2.82 -20.34 -11.15
CA ARG A 32 -3.32 -20.98 -9.93
C ARG A 32 -2.39 -20.73 -8.74
N ALA A 33 -1.07 -20.81 -8.96
CA ALA A 33 -0.09 -20.50 -7.92
C ALA A 33 -0.22 -19.03 -7.47
N ALA A 34 -0.28 -18.09 -8.41
CA ALA A 34 -0.47 -16.67 -8.10
C ALA A 34 -1.76 -16.39 -7.29
N VAL A 35 -2.87 -17.07 -7.63
CA VAL A 35 -4.13 -16.93 -6.86
C VAL A 35 -3.96 -17.44 -5.42
N VAL A 36 -3.26 -18.55 -5.22
CA VAL A 36 -2.99 -19.09 -3.87
C VAL A 36 -2.08 -18.14 -3.08
N GLU A 37 -1.02 -17.61 -3.70
CA GLU A 37 -0.11 -16.63 -3.08
C GLU A 37 -0.87 -15.36 -2.64
N ILE A 38 -1.74 -14.83 -3.50
CA ILE A 38 -2.58 -13.67 -3.18
C ILE A 38 -3.56 -13.99 -2.04
N ALA A 39 -4.15 -15.19 -2.03
CA ALA A 39 -5.05 -15.61 -0.96
C ALA A 39 -4.33 -15.71 0.39
N ILE A 40 -3.13 -16.28 0.42
CA ILE A 40 -2.29 -16.33 1.63
C ILE A 40 -1.93 -14.91 2.09
N LEU A 41 -1.51 -14.04 1.16
CA LEU A 41 -1.20 -12.65 1.47
C LEU A 41 -2.42 -11.93 2.04
N ALA A 42 -3.61 -12.13 1.46
CA ALA A 42 -4.84 -11.52 1.96
C ALA A 42 -5.18 -11.97 3.40
N VAL A 43 -4.97 -13.25 3.72
CA VAL A 43 -5.15 -13.77 5.09
C VAL A 43 -4.16 -13.14 6.06
N LEU A 44 -2.88 -13.01 5.68
CA LEU A 44 -1.87 -12.36 6.52
C LEU A 44 -2.16 -10.87 6.73
N VAL A 45 -2.57 -10.15 5.68
CA VAL A 45 -2.98 -8.74 5.77
C VAL A 45 -4.19 -8.59 6.68
N LEU A 46 -5.20 -9.46 6.56
CA LEU A 46 -6.37 -9.45 7.43
C LEU A 46 -5.96 -9.69 8.88
N ALA A 47 -5.13 -10.70 9.15
CA ALA A 47 -4.62 -11.00 10.49
C ALA A 47 -3.85 -9.81 11.08
N GLY A 48 -3.00 -9.14 10.29
CA GLY A 48 -2.25 -7.96 10.74
C GLY A 48 -3.14 -6.75 11.00
N THR A 49 -4.16 -6.54 10.16
CA THR A 49 -5.07 -5.40 10.30
C THR A 49 -6.02 -5.55 11.48
N LEU A 50 -6.55 -6.76 11.71
CA LEU A 50 -7.45 -7.04 12.84
C LEU A 50 -6.77 -6.85 14.20
N ARG A 51 -5.44 -6.96 14.28
CA ARG A 51 -4.68 -6.65 15.50
C ARG A 51 -4.90 -5.20 15.99
N GLY A 52 -5.12 -4.24 15.10
CA GLY A 52 -5.43 -2.85 15.44
C GLY A 52 -6.88 -2.59 15.84
N SER A 53 -7.74 -3.62 15.88
CA SER A 53 -9.16 -3.50 16.23
C SER A 53 -9.48 -4.14 17.58
N SER A 54 -10.63 -3.78 18.16
CA SER A 54 -11.15 -4.39 19.39
C SER A 54 -11.79 -5.78 19.16
N VAL A 55 -12.04 -6.17 17.90
CA VAL A 55 -12.77 -7.39 17.54
C VAL A 55 -12.16 -8.66 18.15
N PRO A 56 -10.84 -8.91 18.10
CA PRO A 56 -10.29 -10.13 18.69
C PRO A 56 -10.44 -10.18 20.22
N ARG A 57 -10.30 -9.04 20.91
CA ARG A 57 -10.52 -8.98 22.37
C ARG A 57 -11.96 -9.26 22.74
N SER A 58 -12.92 -8.71 21.99
CA SER A 58 -14.35 -9.03 22.19
C SER A 58 -14.65 -10.52 22.00
N ILE A 59 -13.93 -11.21 21.11
CA ILE A 59 -14.03 -12.67 20.94
C ILE A 59 -13.46 -13.39 22.18
N ALA A 60 -12.31 -12.95 22.71
CA ALA A 60 -11.72 -13.52 23.91
C ALA A 60 -12.64 -13.35 25.14
N ASP A 61 -13.32 -12.20 25.24
CA ASP A 61 -14.30 -11.93 26.31
C ASP A 61 -15.52 -12.85 26.20
N LEU A 62 -16.01 -13.13 25.00
CA LEU A 62 -17.14 -14.04 24.75
C LEU A 62 -16.75 -15.53 24.89
N LEU A 63 -15.51 -15.87 24.53
CA LEU A 63 -14.98 -17.23 24.50
C LEU A 63 -13.60 -17.26 25.19
N PRO A 64 -13.53 -17.31 26.52
CA PRO A 64 -12.27 -17.21 27.29
C PRO A 64 -11.22 -18.26 26.92
N ILE A 65 -11.62 -19.41 26.38
CA ILE A 65 -10.72 -20.46 25.89
C ILE A 65 -9.83 -19.96 24.74
N THR A 66 -10.23 -18.92 24.02
CA THR A 66 -9.48 -18.35 22.89
C THR A 66 -8.45 -17.31 23.35
N ALA A 67 -8.52 -16.82 24.58
CA ALA A 67 -7.68 -15.75 25.11
C ALA A 67 -6.17 -16.01 24.91
N PRO A 68 -5.59 -17.19 25.24
CA PRO A 68 -4.16 -17.43 25.06
C PRO A 68 -3.71 -17.34 23.60
N VAL A 69 -4.56 -17.77 22.66
CA VAL A 69 -4.26 -17.71 21.21
C VAL A 69 -4.31 -16.27 20.73
N ILE A 70 -5.29 -15.50 21.21
CA ILE A 70 -5.46 -14.10 20.85
C ILE A 70 -4.32 -13.26 21.42
N ASP A 71 -3.89 -13.51 22.66
CA ASP A 71 -2.74 -12.83 23.26
C ASP A 71 -1.43 -13.12 22.50
N ALA A 72 -1.19 -14.39 22.13
CA ALA A 72 -0.06 -14.77 21.30
C ALA A 72 -0.11 -14.09 19.93
N TRP A 73 -1.29 -13.97 19.35
CA TRP A 73 -1.47 -13.25 18.08
C TRP A 73 -1.22 -11.74 18.23
N TYR A 74 -1.68 -11.10 19.31
CA TYR A 74 -1.36 -9.70 19.58
C TYR A 74 0.14 -9.45 19.77
N ALA A 75 0.89 -10.43 20.32
CA ALA A 75 2.34 -10.36 20.42
C ALA A 75 3.06 -10.50 19.05
N TRP A 76 2.42 -11.13 18.04
CA TRP A 76 3.00 -11.36 16.75
C TRP A 76 2.86 -10.15 15.81
N ASP A 77 3.97 -9.49 15.45
CA ASP A 77 3.97 -8.46 14.42
C ASP A 77 3.96 -9.10 13.03
N VAL A 78 2.75 -9.29 12.50
CA VAL A 78 2.51 -9.95 11.20
C VAL A 78 3.25 -9.26 10.07
N PHE A 79 3.22 -7.93 10.00
CA PHE A 79 3.80 -7.16 8.89
C PHE A 79 5.33 -7.15 8.89
N ARG A 80 5.96 -7.39 10.03
CA ARG A 80 7.42 -7.54 10.17
C ARG A 80 7.88 -8.99 10.22
N SER A 81 6.97 -9.94 10.06
CA SER A 81 7.28 -11.37 10.15
C SER A 81 7.94 -11.91 8.88
N LEU A 82 8.76 -12.94 9.07
CA LEU A 82 9.37 -13.68 7.95
C LEU A 82 8.33 -14.29 6.97
N PRO A 83 7.20 -14.88 7.43
CA PRO A 83 6.16 -15.35 6.53
C PRO A 83 5.60 -14.25 5.63
N PHE A 84 5.38 -13.05 6.16
CA PHE A 84 4.88 -11.92 5.39
C PHE A 84 5.90 -11.45 4.34
N ALA A 85 7.15 -11.22 4.74
CA ALA A 85 8.23 -10.87 3.81
C ALA A 85 8.47 -11.97 2.76
N GLY A 86 8.38 -13.24 3.16
CA GLY A 86 8.51 -14.39 2.29
C GLY A 86 7.44 -14.43 1.18
N ILE A 87 6.16 -14.29 1.53
CA ILE A 87 5.08 -14.30 0.54
C ILE A 87 5.16 -13.10 -0.42
N LEU A 88 5.55 -11.91 0.07
CA LEU A 88 5.78 -10.74 -0.78
C LEU A 88 6.91 -11.00 -1.78
N THR A 89 8.00 -11.62 -1.33
CA THR A 89 9.14 -11.97 -2.19
C THR A 89 8.77 -13.00 -3.24
N ILE A 90 8.06 -14.07 -2.85
CA ILE A 90 7.60 -15.13 -3.75
C ILE A 90 6.68 -14.52 -4.81
N LEU A 91 5.73 -13.67 -4.42
CA LEU A 91 4.82 -13.00 -5.35
C LEU A 91 5.56 -12.06 -6.31
N ALA A 92 6.56 -11.29 -5.82
CA ALA A 92 7.38 -10.43 -6.68
C ALA A 92 8.15 -11.25 -7.72
N VAL A 93 8.74 -12.38 -7.33
CA VAL A 93 9.41 -13.33 -8.22
C VAL A 93 8.43 -13.92 -9.24
N ALA A 94 7.24 -14.33 -8.80
CA ALA A 94 6.20 -14.86 -9.69
C ALA A 94 5.79 -13.84 -10.77
N ILE A 95 5.58 -12.58 -10.40
CA ILE A 95 5.27 -11.50 -11.34
C ILE A 95 6.43 -11.31 -12.33
N ALA A 96 7.68 -11.27 -11.85
CA ALA A 96 8.86 -11.11 -12.70
C ALA A 96 8.99 -12.26 -13.71
N VAL A 97 8.93 -13.52 -13.24
CA VAL A 97 9.03 -14.72 -14.08
C VAL A 97 7.92 -14.77 -15.13
N CYS A 98 6.67 -14.53 -14.72
CA CYS A 98 5.54 -14.47 -15.65
C CYS A 98 5.71 -13.37 -16.70
N THR A 99 6.22 -12.21 -16.30
CA THR A 99 6.44 -11.07 -17.20
C THR A 99 7.52 -11.38 -18.24
N ILE A 100 8.65 -11.92 -17.79
CA ILE A 100 9.75 -12.35 -18.66
C ILE A 100 9.28 -13.44 -19.63
N ASN A 101 8.55 -14.43 -19.17
CA ASN A 101 8.03 -15.53 -19.99
C ASN A 101 7.07 -15.04 -21.10
N ARG A 102 6.29 -14.00 -20.84
CA ARG A 102 5.34 -13.42 -21.82
C ARG A 102 5.98 -12.41 -22.78
N ALA A 103 7.14 -11.85 -22.43
CA ALA A 103 7.79 -10.79 -23.20
C ALA A 103 8.07 -11.17 -24.65
N PRO A 104 8.67 -12.34 -24.99
CA PRO A 104 8.94 -12.73 -26.37
C PRO A 104 7.66 -12.82 -27.21
N GLY A 105 6.58 -13.40 -26.65
CA GLY A 105 5.31 -13.52 -27.37
C GLY A 105 4.64 -12.17 -27.63
N ILE A 106 4.73 -11.22 -26.68
CA ILE A 106 4.23 -9.86 -26.88
C ILE A 106 5.04 -9.16 -27.95
N TRP A 107 6.37 -9.25 -27.89
CA TRP A 107 7.26 -8.65 -28.87
C TRP A 107 7.04 -9.21 -30.27
N GLN A 108 6.97 -10.54 -30.41
CA GLN A 108 6.70 -11.20 -31.68
C GLN A 108 5.37 -10.75 -32.29
N ALA A 109 4.31 -10.61 -31.48
CA ALA A 109 3.02 -10.12 -31.95
C ALA A 109 3.02 -8.65 -32.36
N ILE A 110 3.97 -7.83 -31.87
CA ILE A 110 4.16 -6.44 -32.26
C ILE A 110 5.03 -6.34 -33.50
N ALA A 111 6.16 -7.05 -33.51
CA ALA A 111 7.17 -6.96 -34.57
C ALA A 111 6.75 -7.72 -35.85
N HIS A 112 6.25 -8.94 -35.69
CA HIS A 112 5.94 -9.87 -36.79
C HIS A 112 4.51 -10.42 -36.65
N PRO A 113 3.46 -9.59 -36.77
CA PRO A 113 2.09 -10.09 -36.75
C PRO A 113 1.80 -10.94 -38.00
N SER A 114 1.02 -12.00 -37.83
CA SER A 114 0.53 -12.78 -38.98
C SER A 114 -0.43 -11.92 -39.80
N VAL A 115 -0.15 -11.75 -41.09
CA VAL A 115 -0.96 -10.97 -42.03
C VAL A 115 -2.15 -11.79 -42.49
N SER A 116 -1.90 -13.06 -42.90
CA SER A 116 -2.94 -13.91 -43.45
C SER A 116 -4.08 -14.18 -42.49
N THR A 117 -5.28 -14.26 -43.04
CA THR A 117 -6.52 -14.59 -42.32
C THR A 117 -7.37 -15.56 -43.15
N THR A 118 -8.43 -16.09 -42.55
CA THR A 118 -9.34 -17.00 -43.22
C THR A 118 -10.69 -16.35 -43.47
N HIS A 119 -11.39 -16.75 -44.52
CA HIS A 119 -12.76 -16.32 -44.76
C HIS A 119 -13.72 -16.68 -43.61
N GLY A 120 -13.44 -17.81 -42.93
CA GLY A 120 -14.20 -18.21 -41.74
C GLY A 120 -14.08 -17.20 -40.57
N PHE A 121 -12.86 -16.67 -40.35
CA PHE A 121 -12.66 -15.61 -39.39
C PHE A 121 -13.50 -14.36 -39.70
N LEU A 122 -13.43 -13.91 -40.99
CA LEU A 122 -14.14 -12.69 -41.41
C LEU A 122 -15.66 -12.84 -41.42
N ARG A 123 -16.18 -14.04 -41.73
CA ARG A 123 -17.64 -14.31 -41.69
C ARG A 123 -18.18 -14.45 -40.29
N ASN A 124 -17.40 -15.02 -39.39
CA ASN A 124 -17.81 -15.26 -38.00
C ASN A 124 -17.43 -14.11 -37.06
N ALA A 125 -16.86 -13.01 -37.57
CA ALA A 125 -16.59 -11.83 -36.77
C ALA A 125 -17.91 -11.19 -36.31
N GLU A 126 -17.95 -10.69 -35.07
CA GLU A 126 -19.13 -9.99 -34.51
C GLU A 126 -19.54 -8.79 -35.37
N THR A 127 -18.55 -8.15 -36.01
CA THR A 127 -18.78 -7.05 -36.94
C THR A 127 -17.79 -7.19 -38.11
N SER A 128 -18.28 -7.03 -39.33
CA SER A 128 -17.46 -6.94 -40.52
C SER A 128 -18.00 -5.90 -41.47
N ALA A 129 -17.10 -5.36 -42.30
CA ALA A 129 -17.45 -4.43 -43.40
C ALA A 129 -17.06 -5.05 -44.73
N VAL A 130 -18.00 -4.99 -45.67
CA VAL A 130 -17.81 -5.46 -47.05
C VAL A 130 -17.84 -4.27 -48.00
N PHE A 131 -16.88 -4.19 -48.87
CA PHE A 131 -16.76 -3.16 -49.88
C PHE A 131 -16.72 -3.85 -51.26
N ALA A 132 -17.57 -3.47 -52.22
CA ALA A 132 -17.56 -3.95 -53.55
C ALA A 132 -17.27 -2.79 -54.52
N THR A 133 -16.37 -3.01 -55.48
CA THR A 133 -15.96 -1.97 -56.44
C THR A 133 -15.56 -2.60 -57.79
N PRO A 134 -15.78 -1.87 -58.91
CA PRO A 134 -15.34 -2.35 -60.22
C PRO A 134 -13.77 -2.25 -60.40
N ILE A 135 -13.04 -1.75 -59.43
CA ILE A 135 -11.58 -1.56 -59.51
C ILE A 135 -10.87 -2.91 -59.35
N ALA A 136 -9.74 -3.10 -60.05
CA ALA A 136 -8.92 -4.31 -59.98
C ALA A 136 -8.38 -4.53 -58.53
N PRO A 137 -8.21 -5.79 -58.06
CA PRO A 137 -7.88 -6.12 -56.66
C PRO A 137 -6.64 -5.42 -56.11
N HIS A 138 -5.54 -5.36 -56.87
CA HIS A 138 -4.32 -4.68 -56.44
C HIS A 138 -4.48 -3.17 -56.27
N ALA A 139 -5.19 -2.52 -57.22
CA ALA A 139 -5.46 -1.09 -57.11
C ALA A 139 -6.39 -0.77 -55.96
N PHE A 140 -7.40 -1.62 -55.73
CA PHE A 140 -8.33 -1.46 -54.62
C PHE A 140 -7.66 -1.72 -53.26
N ALA A 141 -6.82 -2.75 -53.13
CA ALA A 141 -6.02 -2.98 -51.95
C ALA A 141 -5.13 -1.79 -51.60
N SER A 142 -4.46 -1.19 -52.64
CA SER A 142 -3.62 0.01 -52.44
C SER A 142 -4.44 1.21 -51.94
N GLN A 143 -5.67 1.41 -52.42
CA GLN A 143 -6.57 2.47 -51.93
C GLN A 143 -6.96 2.24 -50.46
N LEU A 144 -7.32 0.99 -50.08
CA LEU A 144 -7.61 0.62 -48.72
C LEU A 144 -6.41 0.81 -47.79
N GLU A 145 -5.20 0.41 -48.24
CA GLU A 145 -3.97 0.65 -47.50
C GLU A 145 -3.72 2.14 -47.26
N SER A 146 -3.86 2.98 -48.32
CA SER A 146 -3.70 4.42 -48.21
C SER A 146 -4.71 5.03 -47.23
N ALA A 147 -5.97 4.62 -47.30
CA ALA A 147 -7.04 5.06 -46.42
C ALA A 147 -6.82 4.65 -44.94
N LEU A 148 -6.25 3.48 -44.68
CA LEU A 148 -5.87 3.03 -43.35
C LEU A 148 -4.63 3.77 -42.83
N ARG A 149 -3.60 4.00 -43.66
CA ARG A 149 -2.40 4.73 -43.30
C ARG A 149 -2.68 6.19 -42.99
N SER A 150 -3.60 6.85 -43.68
CA SER A 150 -4.01 8.23 -43.39
C SER A 150 -4.64 8.38 -41.97
N ARG A 151 -5.08 7.27 -41.39
CA ARG A 151 -5.64 7.19 -40.03
C ARG A 151 -4.65 6.63 -38.97
N HIS A 152 -3.36 6.70 -39.32
CA HIS A 152 -2.26 6.25 -38.45
C HIS A 152 -2.24 4.74 -38.17
N TYR A 153 -2.80 3.92 -39.07
CA TYR A 153 -2.61 2.47 -39.01
C TYR A 153 -1.30 2.09 -39.73
N ARG A 154 -0.52 1.20 -39.11
CA ARG A 154 0.50 0.44 -39.86
C ARG A 154 -0.25 -0.62 -40.65
N VAL A 155 0.02 -0.71 -41.97
CA VAL A 155 -0.62 -1.69 -42.85
C VAL A 155 0.43 -2.61 -43.39
N LEU A 156 0.17 -3.90 -43.33
CA LEU A 156 0.94 -4.99 -43.93
C LEU A 156 0.01 -5.75 -44.87
N SER A 157 0.52 -6.10 -46.07
CA SER A 157 -0.22 -6.89 -47.04
C SER A 157 0.62 -8.09 -47.49
N GLU A 158 -0.07 -9.17 -47.83
CA GLU A 158 0.51 -10.41 -48.35
C GLU A 158 -0.42 -11.02 -49.38
N GLU A 159 0.09 -11.37 -50.55
CA GLU A 159 -0.68 -12.09 -51.53
C GLU A 159 -0.59 -13.59 -51.28
N ARG A 160 -1.75 -14.26 -51.22
CA ARG A 160 -1.83 -15.68 -50.99
C ARG A 160 -3.03 -16.29 -51.72
N ASN A 161 -2.78 -17.35 -52.51
CA ASN A 161 -3.80 -18.06 -53.29
C ASN A 161 -4.64 -17.13 -54.21
N GLY A 162 -4.01 -16.09 -54.81
CA GLY A 162 -4.68 -15.11 -55.68
C GLY A 162 -5.55 -14.08 -54.96
N GLU A 163 -5.47 -14.01 -53.62
CA GLU A 163 -6.16 -13.03 -52.79
C GLU A 163 -5.13 -12.16 -52.04
N ILE A 164 -5.49 -10.91 -51.78
CA ILE A 164 -4.63 -9.99 -51.01
C ILE A 164 -5.15 -9.94 -49.57
N HIS A 165 -4.33 -10.44 -48.64
CA HIS A 165 -4.57 -10.38 -47.22
C HIS A 165 -4.02 -9.06 -46.65
N LEU A 166 -4.84 -8.37 -45.82
CA LEU A 166 -4.48 -7.12 -45.20
C LEU A 166 -4.49 -7.29 -43.68
N PHE A 167 -3.46 -6.76 -43.05
CA PHE A 167 -3.39 -6.57 -41.61
C PHE A 167 -3.07 -5.11 -41.32
N ALA A 168 -3.92 -4.45 -40.51
CA ALA A 168 -3.71 -3.09 -40.09
C ALA A 168 -3.75 -2.98 -38.56
N ASP A 169 -2.78 -2.30 -37.97
CA ASP A 169 -2.78 -2.07 -36.52
C ASP A 169 -2.38 -0.62 -36.16
N ARG A 170 -2.98 -0.16 -35.05
CA ARG A 170 -2.71 1.15 -34.47
C ARG A 170 -2.42 0.98 -33.00
N TRP A 171 -1.52 1.80 -32.43
CA TRP A 171 -1.09 1.75 -31.03
C TRP A 171 -0.46 0.41 -30.61
N ARG A 172 0.29 -0.22 -31.52
CA ARG A 172 0.89 -1.55 -31.30
C ARG A 172 1.76 -1.65 -30.06
N PHE A 173 2.48 -0.56 -29.71
CA PHE A 173 3.36 -0.51 -28.55
C PHE A 173 2.62 -0.40 -27.21
N SER A 174 1.31 -0.09 -27.20
CA SER A 174 0.54 -0.06 -25.96
C SER A 174 0.51 -1.42 -25.24
N ARG A 175 0.74 -2.52 -25.97
CA ARG A 175 0.90 -3.85 -25.35
C ARG A 175 2.10 -3.95 -24.42
N LEU A 176 3.12 -3.07 -24.62
CA LEU A 176 4.27 -3.00 -23.72
C LEU A 176 3.96 -2.32 -22.39
N ALA A 177 2.83 -1.62 -22.28
CA ALA A 177 2.40 -0.97 -21.02
C ALA A 177 2.19 -1.96 -19.87
N THR A 178 2.02 -3.26 -20.18
CA THR A 178 2.00 -4.31 -19.17
C THR A 178 3.33 -4.44 -18.40
N PHE A 179 4.47 -4.07 -19.01
CA PHE A 179 5.79 -4.16 -18.35
C PHE A 179 5.97 -3.11 -17.25
N PRO A 180 5.77 -1.79 -17.49
CA PRO A 180 5.82 -0.81 -16.44
C PRO A 180 4.76 -1.06 -15.35
N PHE A 181 3.59 -1.58 -15.72
CA PHE A 181 2.57 -1.99 -14.74
C PHE A 181 3.06 -3.11 -13.80
N HIS A 182 3.62 -4.20 -14.34
CA HIS A 182 4.17 -5.28 -13.52
C HIS A 182 5.41 -4.86 -12.73
N LEU A 183 6.27 -4.01 -13.31
CA LEU A 183 7.40 -3.44 -12.58
C LEU A 183 6.93 -2.60 -11.39
N ALA A 184 5.87 -1.81 -11.57
CA ALA A 184 5.26 -1.07 -10.48
C ALA A 184 4.79 -1.97 -9.34
N LEU A 185 4.12 -3.10 -9.65
CA LEU A 185 3.71 -4.07 -8.65
C LEU A 185 4.91 -4.65 -7.88
N ILE A 186 5.98 -5.02 -8.59
CA ILE A 186 7.22 -5.52 -7.96
C ILE A 186 7.82 -4.45 -7.05
N MET A 187 7.85 -3.19 -7.48
CA MET A 187 8.37 -2.08 -6.68
C MET A 187 7.51 -1.81 -5.43
N ILE A 188 6.19 -1.96 -5.51
CA ILE A 188 5.30 -1.86 -4.34
C ILE A 188 5.64 -2.96 -3.32
N LEU A 189 5.78 -4.21 -3.77
CA LEU A 189 6.14 -5.32 -2.90
C LEU A 189 7.52 -5.13 -2.27
N ALA A 190 8.50 -4.72 -3.07
CA ALA A 190 9.86 -4.40 -2.58
C ALA A 190 9.84 -3.23 -1.59
N GLY A 191 9.07 -2.17 -1.87
CA GLY A 191 8.88 -1.04 -0.96
C GLY A 191 8.27 -1.45 0.38
N GLY A 192 7.32 -2.40 0.35
CA GLY A 192 6.75 -3.00 1.54
C GLY A 192 7.79 -3.76 2.38
N ILE A 193 8.62 -4.57 1.74
CA ILE A 193 9.71 -5.30 2.42
C ILE A 193 10.72 -4.32 3.02
N VAL A 194 11.17 -3.34 2.24
CA VAL A 194 12.13 -2.30 2.69
C VAL A 194 11.57 -1.52 3.86
N GLY A 195 10.31 -1.09 3.79
CA GLY A 195 9.63 -0.37 4.87
C GLY A 195 9.46 -1.20 6.14
N ALA A 196 9.10 -2.48 6.00
CA ALA A 196 8.93 -3.38 7.14
C ALA A 196 10.26 -3.74 7.82
N THR A 197 11.35 -3.88 7.04
CA THR A 197 12.65 -4.31 7.54
C THR A 197 13.46 -3.16 8.15
N TRP A 198 13.49 -2.01 7.51
CA TRP A 198 14.34 -0.87 7.88
C TRP A 198 13.55 0.36 8.32
N GLY A 199 12.23 0.31 8.27
CA GLY A 199 11.36 1.35 8.80
C GLY A 199 11.03 1.15 10.28
N PHE A 200 10.54 2.21 10.92
CA PHE A 200 9.97 2.15 12.26
C PHE A 200 8.76 3.06 12.39
N ARG A 201 7.96 2.82 13.40
CA ARG A 201 6.85 3.67 13.81
C ARG A 201 6.74 3.63 15.32
N GLU A 202 6.91 4.79 15.95
CA GLU A 202 6.66 5.05 17.36
C GLU A 202 5.37 5.84 17.47
N ASN A 203 4.36 5.29 18.13
CA ASN A 203 3.05 5.94 18.20
C ASN A 203 2.89 6.83 19.42
N GLU A 204 3.72 6.62 20.44
CA GLU A 204 3.61 7.26 21.76
C GLU A 204 4.95 7.83 22.20
N PHE A 205 5.51 8.73 21.41
CA PHE A 205 6.72 9.44 21.78
C PHE A 205 6.36 10.65 22.65
N TYR A 206 6.48 10.48 23.96
CA TYR A 206 6.15 11.52 24.93
C TYR A 206 7.34 12.45 25.14
N ILE A 207 7.13 13.76 24.93
CA ILE A 207 8.18 14.75 25.10
C ILE A 207 7.65 15.98 25.84
N PRO A 208 8.10 16.24 27.08
CA PRO A 208 7.77 17.47 27.83
C PRO A 208 8.49 18.68 27.24
N GLU A 209 7.89 19.86 27.44
CA GLU A 209 8.51 21.14 27.06
C GLU A 209 9.88 21.34 27.73
N GLY A 210 10.84 21.74 26.93
CA GLY A 210 12.21 21.97 27.34
C GLY A 210 13.03 20.69 27.57
N SER A 211 12.42 19.52 27.49
CA SER A 211 13.12 18.22 27.64
C SER A 211 13.70 17.76 26.31
N VAL A 212 14.77 16.99 26.37
CA VAL A 212 15.37 16.28 25.24
C VAL A 212 15.11 14.79 25.41
N ARG A 213 14.68 14.14 24.35
CA ARG A 213 14.44 12.69 24.34
C ARG A 213 15.13 12.05 23.13
N GLU A 214 15.86 10.97 23.39
CA GLU A 214 16.42 10.15 22.32
C GLU A 214 15.28 9.45 21.56
N LEU A 215 15.33 9.56 20.22
CA LEU A 215 14.34 8.89 19.36
C LEU A 215 14.53 7.38 19.33
N GLY A 216 15.76 6.91 19.59
CA GLY A 216 16.11 5.49 19.51
C GLY A 216 16.15 4.96 18.08
N HIS A 217 15.77 3.70 17.91
CA HIS A 217 15.73 2.99 16.61
C HIS A 217 17.06 3.03 15.83
N GLY A 218 18.19 3.29 16.50
CA GLY A 218 19.50 3.42 15.86
C GLY A 218 19.65 4.66 14.98
N THR A 219 18.79 5.67 15.15
CA THR A 219 18.80 6.90 14.34
C THR A 219 19.91 7.87 14.71
N GLY A 220 20.42 7.82 15.95
CA GLY A 220 21.36 8.80 16.52
C GLY A 220 20.77 10.20 16.55
N VAL A 221 19.45 10.30 16.71
CA VAL A 221 18.69 11.56 16.73
C VAL A 221 18.03 11.75 18.08
N ASP A 222 18.21 12.94 18.65
CA ASP A 222 17.50 13.44 19.80
C ASP A 222 16.48 14.47 19.35
N VAL A 223 15.38 14.59 20.09
CA VAL A 223 14.34 15.58 19.84
C VAL A 223 14.14 16.39 21.10
N ARG A 224 14.09 17.72 20.97
CA ARG A 224 13.71 18.64 22.03
C ARG A 224 12.37 19.29 21.67
N LEU A 225 11.44 19.32 22.61
CA LEU A 225 10.23 20.14 22.51
C LEU A 225 10.55 21.53 23.03
N ASP A 226 10.58 22.51 22.15
CA ASP A 226 10.89 23.89 22.51
C ASP A 226 9.68 24.60 23.12
N ASP A 227 8.50 24.41 22.52
CA ASP A 227 7.22 24.98 22.97
C ASP A 227 6.04 24.11 22.54
N PHE A 228 5.00 24.08 23.35
CA PHE A 228 3.69 23.53 23.01
C PHE A 228 2.61 24.55 23.27
N SER A 229 1.79 24.84 22.25
CA SER A 229 0.71 25.80 22.35
C SER A 229 -0.62 25.25 21.82
N GLU A 230 -1.67 25.57 22.58
CA GLU A 230 -3.06 25.32 22.22
C GLU A 230 -3.64 26.64 21.66
N VAL A 231 -4.05 26.62 20.39
CA VAL A 231 -4.67 27.78 19.76
C VAL A 231 -6.17 27.55 19.68
N TYR A 232 -6.93 28.46 20.26
CA TYR A 232 -8.38 28.40 20.27
C TYR A 232 -8.99 29.50 19.40
N ARG A 233 -10.18 29.26 18.87
CA ARG A 233 -11.00 30.30 18.23
C ARG A 233 -11.69 31.13 19.28
N GLU A 234 -12.30 32.25 18.84
CA GLU A 234 -13.07 33.13 19.71
C GLU A 234 -14.28 32.42 20.36
N ASP A 235 -14.82 31.39 19.75
CA ASP A 235 -15.91 30.58 20.26
C ASP A 235 -15.46 29.48 21.27
N GLY A 236 -14.17 29.45 21.62
CA GLY A 236 -13.59 28.47 22.55
C GLY A 236 -13.29 27.10 21.91
N THR A 237 -13.53 26.90 20.61
CA THR A 237 -13.16 25.65 19.93
C THR A 237 -11.67 25.62 19.61
N ALA A 238 -11.03 24.47 19.78
CA ALA A 238 -9.63 24.29 19.44
C ALA A 238 -9.40 24.51 17.94
N LEU A 239 -8.50 25.42 17.61
CA LEU A 239 -8.11 25.72 16.23
C LEU A 239 -6.94 24.84 15.81
N ALA A 240 -5.92 24.76 16.65
CA ALA A 240 -4.74 23.95 16.41
C ALA A 240 -4.02 23.59 17.72
N TYR A 241 -3.39 22.43 17.71
CA TYR A 241 -2.38 22.03 18.68
C TYR A 241 -1.04 22.09 17.97
N ARG A 242 -0.12 22.94 18.47
CA ARG A 242 1.15 23.23 17.83
C ARG A 242 2.29 22.81 18.74
N SER A 243 3.23 22.06 18.19
CA SER A 243 4.50 21.74 18.81
C SER A 243 5.64 22.34 17.99
N ASP A 244 6.50 23.09 18.65
CA ASP A 244 7.77 23.57 18.10
C ASP A 244 8.87 22.65 18.59
N ILE A 245 9.54 21.94 17.68
CA ILE A 245 10.60 20.97 18.03
C ILE A 245 11.91 21.32 17.36
N THR A 246 13.00 20.94 18.04
CA THR A 246 14.35 20.95 17.51
C THR A 246 14.91 19.53 17.48
N VAL A 247 15.26 19.09 16.27
CA VAL A 247 15.98 17.84 16.03
C VAL A 247 17.47 18.09 16.28
N MET A 248 18.08 17.22 17.08
CA MET A 248 19.47 17.34 17.51
C MET A 248 20.25 16.05 17.17
N ARG A 249 21.57 16.19 17.02
CA ARG A 249 22.50 15.07 16.89
C ARG A 249 23.79 15.44 17.62
N ASP A 250 24.28 14.52 18.42
CA ASP A 250 25.46 14.73 19.24
C ASP A 250 25.36 16.01 20.10
N GLY A 251 24.19 16.30 20.63
CA GLY A 251 23.89 17.50 21.43
C GLY A 251 23.80 18.82 20.65
N GLN A 252 23.94 18.79 19.32
CA GLN A 252 23.88 19.99 18.48
C GLN A 252 22.55 20.06 17.74
N PRO A 253 21.90 21.25 17.69
CA PRO A 253 20.69 21.44 16.93
C PRO A 253 20.99 21.37 15.42
N ILE A 254 20.18 20.57 14.68
CA ILE A 254 20.35 20.41 13.24
C ILE A 254 19.21 21.10 12.49
N GLN A 255 17.98 20.91 12.96
CA GLN A 255 16.80 21.46 12.32
C GLN A 255 15.73 21.76 13.36
N SER A 256 15.15 22.93 13.29
CA SER A 256 13.97 23.30 14.09
C SER A 256 12.77 23.50 13.19
N GLY A 257 11.59 23.26 13.71
CA GLY A 257 10.35 23.45 12.97
C GLY A 257 9.11 23.32 13.84
N SER A 258 8.01 23.80 13.31
CA SER A 258 6.70 23.71 13.92
C SER A 258 5.87 22.62 13.25
N MET A 259 5.05 21.91 14.03
CA MET A 259 4.07 20.98 13.52
C MET A 259 2.70 21.20 14.16
N THR A 260 1.65 20.81 13.45
CA THR A 260 0.28 20.71 13.93
C THR A 260 -0.33 19.39 13.50
N VAL A 261 -1.55 19.07 13.96
CA VAL A 261 -2.23 17.79 13.67
C VAL A 261 -2.22 17.40 12.18
N ASN A 262 -2.40 18.38 11.26
CA ASN A 262 -2.46 18.09 9.82
C ASN A 262 -1.25 18.61 9.02
N ASN A 263 -0.23 19.12 9.73
CA ASN A 263 0.98 19.65 9.12
C ASN A 263 2.21 19.05 9.83
N PRO A 264 2.65 17.85 9.43
CA PRO A 264 3.77 17.18 10.06
C PRO A 264 5.10 17.84 9.71
N MET A 265 6.10 17.69 10.61
CA MET A 265 7.47 18.07 10.35
C MET A 265 8.25 16.86 9.81
N THR A 266 9.14 17.09 8.84
CA THR A 266 10.00 16.06 8.26
C THR A 266 11.48 16.38 8.47
N PHE A 267 12.26 15.34 8.82
CA PHE A 267 13.71 15.37 8.90
C PHE A 267 14.29 14.15 8.19
N GLY A 268 14.84 14.32 7.01
CA GLY A 268 15.25 13.21 6.15
C GLY A 268 14.10 12.25 5.85
N ASN A 269 14.21 11.00 6.27
CA ASN A 269 13.15 10.00 6.12
C ASN A 269 12.25 9.87 7.36
N ILE A 270 12.46 10.70 8.38
CA ILE A 270 11.70 10.69 9.62
C ILE A 270 10.61 11.74 9.53
N VAL A 271 9.38 11.37 9.89
CA VAL A 271 8.22 12.25 9.91
C VAL A 271 7.65 12.29 11.32
N PHE A 272 7.46 13.48 11.84
CA PHE A 272 6.88 13.75 13.15
C PHE A 272 5.46 14.27 12.98
N TYR A 273 4.50 13.60 13.58
CA TYR A 273 3.09 13.97 13.57
C TYR A 273 2.64 14.34 14.99
N GLN A 274 1.90 15.43 15.13
CA GLN A 274 1.20 15.76 16.36
C GLN A 274 0.08 14.75 16.59
N SER A 275 0.13 13.99 17.69
CA SER A 275 -0.84 12.94 18.02
C SER A 275 -1.69 13.29 19.24
N GLY A 276 -1.08 13.86 20.26
CA GLY A 276 -1.76 14.22 21.51
C GLY A 276 -0.90 15.15 22.35
N PHE A 277 -1.41 15.52 23.51
CA PHE A 277 -0.70 16.35 24.49
C PHE A 277 -1.26 16.10 25.88
N GLY A 278 -0.62 16.64 26.90
CA GLY A 278 -1.08 16.57 28.27
C GLY A 278 -0.25 17.39 29.23
N GLN A 279 -0.51 17.22 30.52
CA GLN A 279 0.23 17.89 31.60
C GLN A 279 1.55 17.15 31.87
N ALA A 280 2.58 17.89 32.24
CA ALA A 280 3.85 17.39 32.73
C ALA A 280 4.27 18.13 33.99
N VAL A 281 5.16 17.56 34.75
CA VAL A 281 5.72 18.15 35.95
C VAL A 281 7.24 18.21 35.86
N ALA A 282 7.82 19.38 36.01
CA ALA A 282 9.27 19.54 36.13
C ALA A 282 9.68 19.30 37.59
N LEU A 283 10.59 18.37 37.78
CA LEU A 283 11.05 17.90 39.08
C LEU A 283 12.57 17.95 39.18
N LYS A 284 13.07 18.30 40.34
CA LYS A 284 14.45 18.04 40.74
C LYS A 284 14.45 17.10 41.91
N ILE A 285 15.19 16.00 41.83
CA ILE A 285 15.28 14.99 42.89
C ILE A 285 16.75 14.82 43.26
N GLU A 286 17.08 14.99 44.53
CA GLU A 286 18.42 14.87 45.07
C GLU A 286 18.43 13.75 46.12
N ASP A 287 19.55 13.03 46.26
CA ASP A 287 19.76 12.06 47.33
C ASP A 287 20.14 12.73 48.62
N ARG A 288 20.42 11.92 49.66
CA ARG A 288 20.88 12.38 50.97
C ARG A 288 22.17 13.18 50.94
N ASP A 289 23.04 12.93 49.98
CA ASP A 289 24.34 13.57 49.80
C ASP A 289 24.26 14.84 48.90
N GLY A 290 23.05 15.20 48.45
CA GLY A 290 22.79 16.35 47.61
C GLY A 290 23.11 16.09 46.13
N GLN A 291 23.34 14.82 45.72
CA GLN A 291 23.60 14.46 44.35
C GLN A 291 22.25 14.44 43.58
N VAL A 292 22.18 15.11 42.44
CA VAL A 292 21.04 15.15 41.59
C VAL A 292 20.84 13.78 40.92
N ILE A 293 19.71 13.12 41.24
CA ILE A 293 19.28 11.85 40.63
C ILE A 293 18.43 12.09 39.42
N PHE A 294 17.61 13.14 39.45
CA PHE A 294 16.70 13.52 38.36
C PHE A 294 16.50 15.03 38.32
N ASP A 295 16.62 15.63 37.14
CA ASP A 295 16.35 17.05 36.91
C ASP A 295 15.79 17.21 35.49
N ASP A 296 14.50 16.92 35.33
CA ASP A 296 13.81 16.98 34.07
C ASP A 296 12.28 17.05 34.30
N ALA A 297 11.51 17.02 33.21
CA ALA A 297 10.06 16.94 33.28
C ALA A 297 9.53 15.52 33.03
N LEU A 298 8.52 15.14 33.81
CA LEU A 298 7.82 13.87 33.75
C LEU A 298 6.42 14.06 33.15
N PRO A 299 6.06 13.40 32.03
CA PRO A 299 4.72 13.47 31.44
C PRO A 299 3.72 12.75 32.35
N LEU A 300 2.55 13.38 32.59
CA LEU A 300 1.43 12.83 33.36
C LEU A 300 0.36 12.32 32.39
N GLY A 301 0.08 11.02 32.39
CA GLY A 301 -0.93 10.47 31.49
C GLY A 301 -0.73 8.99 31.13
N PRO A 302 0.51 8.50 30.95
CA PRO A 302 0.75 7.08 30.66
C PRO A 302 0.39 6.13 31.80
N PHE A 303 0.13 6.67 33.01
CA PHE A 303 -0.14 5.89 34.22
C PHE A 303 -1.45 6.34 34.85
N GLN A 304 -2.30 5.38 35.25
CA GLN A 304 -3.50 5.63 36.06
C GLN A 304 -3.22 5.36 37.55
N SER A 305 -3.49 6.35 38.39
CA SER A 305 -3.37 6.20 39.83
C SER A 305 -4.59 5.48 40.39
N ARG A 306 -4.39 4.59 41.36
CA ARG A 306 -5.49 3.99 42.11
C ARG A 306 -6.10 4.97 43.14
N LEU A 307 -5.38 6.02 43.48
CA LEU A 307 -5.86 7.04 44.46
C LEU A 307 -6.84 8.03 43.80
N ASN A 308 -6.62 8.34 42.53
CA ASN A 308 -7.53 9.14 41.73
C ASN A 308 -7.38 8.65 40.28
N PRO A 309 -8.24 7.75 39.75
CA PRO A 309 -8.11 7.14 38.45
C PRO A 309 -8.26 8.11 37.27
N ASP A 310 -9.00 9.21 37.48
CA ASP A 310 -9.33 10.19 36.44
C ASP A 310 -8.30 11.34 36.38
N ALA A 311 -7.48 11.50 37.42
CA ALA A 311 -6.46 12.53 37.48
C ALA A 311 -5.21 12.16 36.64
N PRO A 312 -4.57 13.14 35.98
CA PRO A 312 -3.29 12.92 35.31
C PRO A 312 -2.25 12.42 36.32
N ALA A 313 -1.61 11.30 36.00
CA ALA A 313 -0.64 10.69 36.88
C ALA A 313 0.55 10.10 36.14
N ALA A 314 1.69 9.98 36.82
CA ALA A 314 2.88 9.32 36.30
C ALA A 314 3.49 8.40 37.33
N ARG A 315 4.29 7.44 36.86
CA ARG A 315 5.16 6.60 37.66
C ARG A 315 6.54 6.50 37.00
N MET A 316 7.56 6.62 37.81
CA MET A 316 8.96 6.49 37.40
C MET A 316 9.73 5.67 38.42
N ASP A 317 10.54 4.73 37.96
CA ASP A 317 11.41 3.94 38.83
C ASP A 317 12.75 4.66 38.97
N LEU A 318 13.09 5.09 40.17
CA LEU A 318 14.36 5.68 40.57
C LEU A 318 15.31 4.57 41.02
N LEU A 319 15.88 3.84 40.06
CA LEU A 319 16.74 2.67 40.32
C LEU A 319 17.92 2.98 41.26
N PRO A 320 18.64 4.13 41.11
CA PRO A 320 19.75 4.46 42.02
C PRO A 320 19.31 4.61 43.47
N ALA A 321 18.06 5.02 43.70
CA ALA A 321 17.47 5.18 45.04
C ALA A 321 16.66 3.97 45.51
N GLY A 322 16.47 2.92 44.69
CA GLY A 322 15.72 1.73 45.06
C GLY A 322 14.23 1.98 45.29
N VAL A 323 13.66 3.06 44.73
CA VAL A 323 12.24 3.44 44.95
C VAL A 323 11.55 3.77 43.65
N ALA A 324 10.22 3.58 43.60
CA ALA A 324 9.37 4.10 42.53
C ALA A 324 8.67 5.38 43.01
N LEU A 325 8.80 6.43 42.23
CA LEU A 325 8.06 7.68 42.39
C LEU A 325 6.74 7.60 41.64
N SER A 326 5.64 7.94 42.28
CA SER A 326 4.34 8.19 41.66
C SER A 326 3.95 9.65 41.87
N VAL A 327 3.44 10.28 40.82
CA VAL A 327 2.96 11.66 40.86
C VAL A 327 1.50 11.67 40.42
N VAL A 328 0.66 12.41 41.14
CA VAL A 328 -0.77 12.62 40.79
C VAL A 328 -1.02 14.13 40.78
N ALA A 329 -1.52 14.63 39.67
CA ALA A 329 -1.94 16.02 39.52
C ALA A 329 -3.41 16.21 39.93
N PRO A 330 -3.89 17.46 40.09
CA PRO A 330 -5.31 17.75 40.25
C PRO A 330 -6.12 17.16 39.07
N ASP A 331 -7.34 16.70 39.38
CA ASP A 331 -8.29 16.32 38.33
C ASP A 331 -8.71 17.59 37.55
N GLU A 332 -8.65 17.51 36.23
CA GLU A 332 -9.08 18.59 35.35
C GLU A 332 -10.61 18.77 35.33
N ASN A 333 -11.36 17.76 35.75
CA ASN A 333 -12.82 17.79 35.75
C ASN A 333 -13.44 17.10 36.96
N PRO A 334 -13.17 17.60 38.20
CA PRO A 334 -13.57 16.97 39.45
C PRO A 334 -15.09 16.82 39.60
N ALA A 335 -15.89 17.53 38.79
CA ALA A 335 -17.33 17.45 38.79
C ALA A 335 -17.88 16.11 38.25
N ASN A 336 -17.10 15.35 37.48
CA ASN A 336 -17.59 14.12 36.86
C ASN A 336 -17.66 12.92 37.81
N ALA A 337 -16.80 12.86 38.83
CA ALA A 337 -16.81 11.81 39.85
C ALA A 337 -16.12 12.29 41.14
N PRO A 338 -16.75 13.22 41.88
CA PRO A 338 -16.14 13.81 43.09
C PRO A 338 -15.82 12.79 44.20
N GLU A 339 -16.50 11.67 44.22
CA GLU A 339 -16.26 10.56 45.17
C GLU A 339 -14.95 9.79 44.88
N LEU A 340 -14.39 9.91 43.67
CA LEU A 340 -13.12 9.30 43.29
C LEU A 340 -11.92 10.22 43.54
N ASP A 341 -12.12 11.52 43.72
CA ASP A 341 -11.07 12.47 44.09
C ASP A 341 -10.75 12.39 45.60
N THR A 342 -10.03 11.36 45.99
CA THR A 342 -9.63 11.12 47.39
C THR A 342 -8.55 12.08 47.86
N LEU A 343 -7.81 12.74 46.95
CA LEU A 343 -6.68 13.62 47.27
C LEU A 343 -7.07 15.07 47.40
N GLN A 344 -8.17 15.51 46.80
CA GLN A 344 -8.71 16.90 46.81
C GLN A 344 -7.62 17.94 46.53
N LEU A 345 -6.79 17.73 45.51
CA LEU A 345 -5.67 18.60 45.16
C LEU A 345 -6.17 19.89 44.54
N ARG A 346 -5.54 21.01 44.93
CA ARG A 346 -5.81 22.33 44.33
C ARG A 346 -4.92 22.60 43.14
N PRO A 347 -5.29 23.50 42.21
CA PRO A 347 -4.39 23.97 41.17
C PRO A 347 -3.03 24.43 41.74
N GLY A 348 -1.93 23.99 41.15
CA GLY A 348 -0.58 24.22 41.63
C GLY A 348 -0.12 23.29 42.77
N GLU A 349 -0.91 22.31 43.17
CA GLU A 349 -0.53 21.26 44.09
C GLU A 349 -0.46 19.93 43.37
N MET A 350 0.50 19.08 43.74
CA MET A 350 0.61 17.69 43.23
C MET A 350 0.89 16.75 44.39
N PHE A 351 0.38 15.53 44.31
CA PHE A 351 0.68 14.49 45.28
C PHE A 351 1.84 13.63 44.80
N PHE A 352 2.88 13.54 45.61
CA PHE A 352 4.07 12.72 45.36
C PHE A 352 4.13 11.56 46.33
N MET A 353 4.41 10.38 45.87
CA MET A 353 4.54 9.19 46.69
C MET A 353 5.69 8.32 46.18
N ILE A 354 6.57 7.96 47.11
CA ILE A 354 7.62 6.96 46.85
C ILE A 354 7.21 5.61 47.46
N ARG A 355 7.58 4.55 46.74
CA ARG A 355 7.35 3.16 47.16
C ARG A 355 8.63 2.36 46.99
N PRO A 356 8.85 1.33 47.87
CA PRO A 356 10.00 0.45 47.69
C PRO A 356 9.89 -0.32 46.35
N LEU A 357 11.01 -0.46 45.65
CA LEU A 357 11.12 -1.29 44.42
C LEU A 357 11.46 -2.75 44.71
N GLY A 358 11.94 -3.05 45.93
CA GLY A 358 12.33 -4.41 46.33
C GLY A 358 12.71 -4.48 47.81
N GLY A 359 13.19 -5.64 48.25
CA GLY A 359 13.55 -5.89 49.67
C GLY A 359 14.74 -5.05 50.18
N ASP A 360 15.58 -4.55 49.30
CA ASP A 360 16.76 -3.74 49.63
C ASP A 360 16.49 -2.23 49.58
N SER A 361 15.21 -1.83 49.50
CA SER A 361 14.82 -0.42 49.47
C SER A 361 15.10 0.28 50.79
N PRO A 362 15.60 1.56 50.77
CA PRO A 362 15.85 2.33 52.00
C PRO A 362 14.55 2.69 52.75
N ILE A 363 13.39 2.51 52.14
CA ILE A 363 12.09 2.73 52.78
C ILE A 363 11.33 1.39 52.93
N ALA A 364 10.73 1.18 54.09
CA ALA A 364 9.95 -0.04 54.38
C ALA A 364 8.49 0.07 53.91
N GLN A 365 7.94 1.25 53.83
CA GLN A 365 6.54 1.55 53.51
C GLN A 365 6.42 2.75 52.59
N PRO A 366 5.34 2.83 51.80
CA PRO A 366 5.10 4.00 50.97
C PRO A 366 5.01 5.29 51.81
N VAL A 367 5.68 6.35 51.33
CA VAL A 367 5.64 7.68 51.93
C VAL A 367 5.19 8.65 50.86
N GLY A 368 4.19 9.50 51.19
CA GLY A 368 3.67 10.46 50.24
C GLY A 368 3.22 11.74 50.91
N ALA A 369 3.23 12.82 50.13
CA ALA A 369 2.73 14.11 50.58
C ALA A 369 2.32 15.01 49.39
N THR A 370 1.46 15.98 49.65
CA THR A 370 1.08 17.05 48.73
C THR A 370 2.11 18.18 48.80
N VAL A 371 2.59 18.61 47.63
CA VAL A 371 3.61 19.66 47.46
C VAL A 371 3.09 20.73 46.52
N ARG A 372 3.32 21.97 46.84
CA ARG A 372 3.00 23.11 45.97
C ARG A 372 4.14 23.40 45.01
N GLN A 373 3.78 23.97 43.88
CA GLN A 373 4.76 24.44 42.92
C GLN A 373 5.76 25.42 43.57
N GLY A 374 7.04 25.17 43.34
CA GLY A 374 8.13 25.92 43.95
C GLY A 374 8.65 25.38 45.26
N ASP A 375 7.91 24.49 45.92
CA ASP A 375 8.28 23.93 47.22
C ASP A 375 9.10 22.63 47.08
N SER A 376 9.88 22.33 48.12
CA SER A 376 10.64 21.09 48.27
C SER A 376 10.14 20.29 49.45
N ILE A 377 10.22 18.97 49.38
CA ILE A 377 9.86 18.05 50.45
C ILE A 377 10.86 16.91 50.60
N GLN A 378 11.04 16.45 51.83
CA GLN A 378 11.78 15.22 52.11
C GLN A 378 10.83 14.00 52.09
N LEU A 379 11.11 13.06 51.19
CA LEU A 379 10.44 11.77 51.14
C LEU A 379 11.47 10.64 51.36
N GLY A 380 11.53 10.12 52.58
CA GLY A 380 12.61 9.23 52.98
C GLY A 380 13.95 9.94 52.90
N ASP A 381 14.92 9.33 52.17
CA ASP A 381 16.26 9.89 51.94
C ASP A 381 16.34 10.82 50.70
N LEU A 382 15.21 11.07 50.04
CA LEU A 382 15.15 11.90 48.85
C LEU A 382 14.60 13.30 49.12
N SER A 383 15.28 14.34 48.62
CA SER A 383 14.76 15.69 48.53
C SER A 383 14.10 15.90 47.17
N LEU A 384 12.81 16.10 47.14
CA LEU A 384 12.05 16.35 45.92
C LEU A 384 11.60 17.80 45.87
N THR A 385 11.95 18.48 44.78
CA THR A 385 11.49 19.85 44.48
C THR A 385 10.50 19.83 43.31
N PHE A 386 9.30 20.32 43.53
CA PHE A 386 8.32 20.58 42.47
C PHE A 386 8.64 21.92 41.85
N VAL A 387 9.36 21.91 40.71
CA VAL A 387 9.85 23.15 40.07
C VAL A 387 8.69 23.93 39.46
N ARG A 388 7.98 23.33 38.53
CA ARG A 388 6.81 23.91 37.87
C ARG A 388 5.98 22.89 37.10
N GLU A 389 4.74 23.25 36.82
CA GLU A 389 3.93 22.57 35.82
C GLU A 389 4.47 22.87 34.42
N ARG A 390 4.31 21.91 33.52
CA ARG A 390 4.64 21.99 32.09
C ARG A 390 3.59 21.29 31.27
N ARG A 391 3.66 21.44 29.95
CA ARG A 391 2.94 20.60 28.99
C ARG A 391 3.88 19.55 28.41
N PHE A 392 3.33 18.48 27.87
CA PHE A 392 4.05 17.57 26.99
C PHE A 392 3.29 17.38 25.69
N SER A 393 4.03 17.06 24.65
CA SER A 393 3.45 16.63 23.38
C SER A 393 3.60 15.11 23.23
N VAL A 394 2.60 14.47 22.67
CA VAL A 394 2.67 13.08 22.19
C VAL A 394 2.86 13.14 20.69
N LEU A 395 4.01 12.67 20.21
CA LEU A 395 4.31 12.61 18.80
C LEU A 395 4.19 11.18 18.30
N GLN A 396 3.60 11.02 17.14
CA GLN A 396 3.80 9.82 16.36
C GLN A 396 4.99 10.05 15.44
N VAL A 397 6.03 9.23 15.57
CA VAL A 397 7.23 9.32 14.76
C VAL A 397 7.35 8.10 13.88
N ALA A 398 7.59 8.32 12.58
CA ALA A 398 7.70 7.23 11.63
C ALA A 398 8.82 7.46 10.63
N SER A 399 9.49 6.39 10.24
CA SER A 399 10.43 6.37 9.13
C SER A 399 10.10 5.20 8.21
N ASN A 400 9.95 5.50 6.92
CA ASN A 400 9.71 4.45 5.92
C ASN A 400 10.59 4.65 4.69
N PRO A 401 11.75 3.97 4.62
CA PRO A 401 12.66 4.06 3.48
C PRO A 401 12.10 3.45 2.18
N GLY A 402 10.95 2.77 2.24
CA GLY A 402 10.22 2.27 1.07
C GLY A 402 9.42 3.34 0.30
N ILE A 403 9.19 4.54 0.87
CA ILE A 403 8.37 5.60 0.26
C ILE A 403 8.82 5.97 -1.16
N PRO A 404 10.12 6.18 -1.48
CA PRO A 404 10.54 6.48 -2.84
C PRO A 404 10.16 5.39 -3.85
N LEU A 405 10.20 4.12 -3.44
CA LEU A 405 9.76 3.00 -4.28
C LEU A 405 8.25 3.05 -4.54
N PHE A 406 7.45 3.38 -3.53
CA PHE A 406 6.00 3.54 -3.70
C PHE A 406 5.65 4.70 -4.63
N ILE A 407 6.35 5.84 -4.52
CA ILE A 407 6.14 6.99 -5.41
C ILE A 407 6.46 6.62 -6.86
N ALA A 408 7.63 6.04 -7.12
CA ALA A 408 8.03 5.62 -8.45
C ALA A 408 7.08 4.54 -9.01
N ALA A 409 6.68 3.58 -8.19
CA ALA A 409 5.70 2.55 -8.54
C ALA A 409 4.34 3.16 -8.91
N SER A 410 3.86 4.14 -8.16
CA SER A 410 2.58 4.81 -8.43
C SER A 410 2.59 5.52 -9.78
N VAL A 411 3.68 6.20 -10.13
CA VAL A 411 3.84 6.84 -11.44
C VAL A 411 3.81 5.81 -12.57
N LEU A 412 4.56 4.70 -12.42
CA LEU A 412 4.57 3.62 -13.42
C LEU A 412 3.23 2.92 -13.54
N LEU A 413 2.52 2.70 -12.43
CA LEU A 413 1.21 2.05 -12.38
C LEU A 413 0.18 2.90 -13.13
N VAL A 414 0.06 4.17 -12.76
CA VAL A 414 -0.90 5.10 -13.38
C VAL A 414 -0.57 5.30 -14.84
N GLY A 415 0.71 5.49 -15.19
CA GLY A 415 1.16 5.62 -16.59
C GLY A 415 0.87 4.37 -17.42
N GLY A 416 1.16 3.19 -16.88
CA GLY A 416 0.87 1.90 -17.55
C GLY A 416 -0.64 1.69 -17.78
N LEU A 417 -1.47 1.99 -16.78
CA LEU A 417 -2.93 1.94 -16.91
C LEU A 417 -3.44 2.95 -17.94
N ALA A 418 -2.97 4.21 -17.87
CA ALA A 418 -3.36 5.24 -18.82
C ALA A 418 -3.05 4.83 -20.25
N ILE A 419 -1.84 4.34 -20.53
CA ILE A 419 -1.48 3.85 -21.87
C ILE A 419 -2.40 2.72 -22.32
N THR A 420 -2.71 1.77 -21.41
CA THR A 420 -3.54 0.60 -21.75
C THR A 420 -4.98 1.01 -22.08
N PHE A 421 -5.58 1.95 -21.35
CA PHE A 421 -6.98 2.34 -21.52
C PHE A 421 -7.17 3.40 -22.61
N TYR A 422 -6.30 4.40 -22.71
CA TYR A 422 -6.45 5.49 -23.68
C TYR A 422 -5.90 5.15 -25.05
N PHE A 423 -4.92 4.23 -25.16
CA PHE A 423 -4.28 3.83 -26.41
C PHE A 423 -4.40 2.32 -26.68
N PRO A 424 -5.61 1.73 -26.67
CA PRO A 424 -5.77 0.30 -26.87
C PRO A 424 -5.25 -0.13 -28.25
N HIS A 425 -4.57 -1.28 -28.33
CA HIS A 425 -4.05 -1.84 -29.58
C HIS A 425 -5.21 -2.23 -30.51
N ARG A 426 -5.54 -1.37 -31.47
CA ARG A 426 -6.59 -1.60 -32.49
C ARG A 426 -5.99 -2.40 -33.64
N ARG A 427 -6.67 -3.46 -34.06
CA ARG A 427 -6.24 -4.36 -35.13
C ARG A 427 -7.40 -4.69 -36.05
N VAL A 428 -7.15 -4.65 -37.36
CA VAL A 428 -8.12 -4.99 -38.39
C VAL A 428 -7.46 -6.00 -39.33
N ARG A 429 -8.20 -7.01 -39.74
CA ARG A 429 -7.80 -7.94 -40.80
C ARG A 429 -8.78 -7.85 -41.96
N GLY A 430 -8.27 -8.12 -43.16
CA GLY A 430 -9.09 -8.15 -44.37
C GLY A 430 -8.58 -9.08 -45.42
N ILE A 431 -9.46 -9.40 -46.37
CA ILE A 431 -9.15 -10.08 -47.62
C ILE A 431 -9.77 -9.26 -48.75
N VAL A 432 -8.99 -9.03 -49.78
CA VAL A 432 -9.45 -8.49 -51.07
C VAL A 432 -9.41 -9.62 -52.09
N SER A 433 -10.56 -9.97 -52.64
CA SER A 433 -10.73 -11.04 -53.62
C SER A 433 -11.27 -10.48 -54.95
N THR A 434 -10.98 -11.18 -56.06
CA THR A 434 -11.54 -10.88 -57.37
C THR A 434 -12.99 -11.35 -57.45
N THR A 435 -13.83 -10.57 -58.13
CA THR A 435 -15.20 -10.93 -58.46
C THR A 435 -15.41 -10.78 -59.97
N THR A 436 -16.52 -11.27 -60.52
CA THR A 436 -16.86 -11.12 -61.94
C THR A 436 -16.93 -9.66 -62.38
N ASP A 437 -17.33 -8.76 -61.49
CA ASP A 437 -17.56 -7.33 -61.80
C ASP A 437 -16.54 -6.40 -61.15
N GLY A 438 -15.38 -6.93 -60.70
CA GLY A 438 -14.35 -6.13 -60.05
C GLY A 438 -13.70 -6.80 -58.86
N SER A 439 -13.76 -6.16 -57.70
CA SER A 439 -13.16 -6.63 -56.45
C SER A 439 -14.10 -6.50 -55.24
N LEU A 440 -13.94 -7.43 -54.28
CA LEU A 440 -14.63 -7.41 -53.01
C LEU A 440 -13.60 -7.45 -51.89
N ALA A 441 -13.64 -6.46 -51.00
CA ALA A 441 -12.87 -6.46 -49.77
C ALA A 441 -13.79 -6.71 -48.57
N ARG A 442 -13.37 -7.64 -47.68
CA ARG A 442 -14.02 -7.84 -46.40
C ARG A 442 -13.02 -7.56 -45.31
N LEU A 443 -13.38 -6.61 -44.44
CA LEU A 443 -12.57 -6.22 -43.27
C LEU A 443 -13.29 -6.60 -41.97
N ALA A 444 -12.54 -7.01 -40.95
CA ALA A 444 -13.10 -7.26 -39.61
C ALA A 444 -12.06 -6.89 -38.52
N PRO A 445 -12.52 -6.41 -37.35
CA PRO A 445 -11.63 -6.12 -36.23
C PRO A 445 -11.19 -7.42 -35.56
N ILE A 446 -9.97 -7.43 -34.99
CA ILE A 446 -9.53 -8.48 -34.09
C ILE A 446 -9.88 -8.02 -32.66
N ALA A 447 -11.13 -8.15 -32.30
CA ALA A 447 -11.61 -7.85 -30.95
C ALA A 447 -12.34 -9.06 -30.39
N ARG A 448 -11.99 -9.47 -29.18
CA ARG A 448 -12.78 -10.42 -28.40
C ARG A 448 -13.35 -9.64 -27.21
N ARG A 449 -14.70 -9.51 -27.14
CA ARG A 449 -15.43 -8.92 -26.00
C ARG A 449 -15.14 -7.44 -25.72
N ASP A 450 -14.74 -6.66 -26.73
CA ASP A 450 -14.55 -5.21 -26.62
C ASP A 450 -15.65 -4.48 -27.40
N TRP A 451 -16.72 -4.08 -26.71
CA TRP A 451 -17.85 -3.36 -27.32
C TRP A 451 -17.42 -2.00 -27.91
N SER A 452 -16.36 -1.38 -27.38
CA SER A 452 -15.80 -0.13 -27.91
C SER A 452 -15.13 -0.34 -29.26
N ALA A 453 -14.52 -1.52 -29.45
CA ALA A 453 -13.88 -1.87 -30.72
C ALA A 453 -14.88 -1.98 -31.87
N LYS A 454 -16.11 -2.45 -31.62
CA LYS A 454 -17.19 -2.50 -32.59
C LYS A 454 -17.52 -1.10 -33.13
N ARG A 455 -17.86 -0.16 -32.26
CA ARG A 455 -18.18 1.22 -32.65
C ARG A 455 -17.04 1.93 -33.37
N VAL A 456 -15.81 1.74 -32.88
CA VAL A 456 -14.61 2.34 -33.51
C VAL A 456 -14.39 1.75 -34.92
N PHE A 457 -14.60 0.43 -35.08
CA PHE A 457 -14.47 -0.22 -36.39
C PHE A 457 -15.57 0.21 -37.36
N GLU A 458 -16.83 0.29 -36.95
CA GLU A 458 -17.94 0.77 -37.77
C GLU A 458 -17.67 2.19 -38.28
N ARG A 459 -17.23 3.09 -37.39
CA ARG A 459 -16.83 4.45 -37.78
C ARG A 459 -15.67 4.44 -38.78
N LEU A 460 -14.63 3.63 -38.50
CA LEU A 460 -13.50 3.46 -39.38
C LEU A 460 -13.92 2.98 -40.78
N ALA A 461 -14.82 1.99 -40.86
CA ALA A 461 -15.33 1.45 -42.12
C ALA A 461 -16.08 2.51 -42.95
N ILE A 462 -16.96 3.29 -42.27
CA ILE A 462 -17.70 4.38 -42.93
C ILE A 462 -16.72 5.45 -43.46
N GLU A 463 -15.76 5.86 -42.66
CA GLU A 463 -14.77 6.86 -43.02
C GLU A 463 -13.87 6.40 -44.20
N ILE A 464 -13.47 5.11 -44.18
CA ILE A 464 -12.73 4.51 -45.33
C ILE A 464 -13.63 4.53 -46.57
N GLY A 465 -14.89 4.10 -46.46
CA GLY A 465 -15.83 4.10 -47.54
C GLY A 465 -16.00 5.47 -48.20
N CYS A 466 -16.15 6.51 -47.40
CA CYS A 466 -16.20 7.90 -47.88
C CYS A 466 -14.95 8.29 -48.66
N GLN A 467 -13.76 7.88 -48.21
CA GLN A 467 -12.49 8.23 -48.83
C GLN A 467 -12.25 7.51 -50.16
N ILE A 468 -12.67 6.25 -50.28
CA ILE A 468 -12.51 5.44 -51.49
C ILE A 468 -13.70 5.52 -52.46
N GLY A 469 -14.76 6.27 -52.08
CA GLY A 469 -15.97 6.43 -52.88
C GLY A 469 -16.86 5.19 -52.95
N THR A 470 -16.80 4.31 -51.96
CA THR A 470 -17.58 3.06 -51.88
C THR A 470 -18.24 2.92 -50.53
N SER A 471 -19.57 2.80 -50.45
CA SER A 471 -20.26 2.61 -49.20
C SER A 471 -20.04 1.20 -48.69
N PRO A 472 -19.62 1.04 -47.37
CA PRO A 472 -19.45 -0.26 -46.78
C PRO A 472 -20.82 -0.89 -46.44
N GLU A 473 -20.97 -2.17 -46.72
CA GLU A 473 -22.05 -2.99 -46.18
C GLU A 473 -21.56 -3.54 -44.81
N LEU A 474 -22.21 -3.07 -43.74
CA LEU A 474 -21.85 -3.48 -42.37
C LEU A 474 -22.67 -4.72 -41.99
N HIS A 475 -22.01 -5.80 -41.68
CA HIS A 475 -22.59 -7.02 -41.16
C HIS A 475 -22.32 -7.12 -39.64
N VAL A 476 -23.38 -7.25 -38.84
CA VAL A 476 -23.34 -7.48 -37.41
C VAL A 476 -23.92 -8.86 -37.14
N ASN A 477 -23.06 -9.79 -36.74
CA ASN A 477 -23.49 -11.09 -36.26
C ASN A 477 -23.89 -10.97 -34.77
N GLU A 478 -25.14 -11.08 -34.43
CA GLU A 478 -25.52 -11.23 -33.02
C GLU A 478 -24.90 -12.53 -32.48
N PRO A 479 -24.28 -12.49 -31.29
CA PRO A 479 -23.85 -13.69 -30.63
C PRO A 479 -25.09 -14.57 -30.44
N ALA A 480 -25.04 -15.85 -30.89
CA ALA A 480 -26.10 -16.81 -30.64
C ALA A 480 -26.42 -16.75 -29.15
N SER A 481 -27.60 -16.20 -28.82
CA SER A 481 -28.13 -16.20 -27.47
C SER A 481 -28.14 -17.66 -27.05
N SER A 482 -27.31 -17.98 -26.00
CA SER A 482 -27.43 -19.28 -25.36
C SER A 482 -28.90 -19.39 -24.91
N SER A 483 -29.69 -20.12 -25.67
CA SER A 483 -30.99 -20.60 -25.25
C SER A 483 -30.73 -21.45 -24.01
N ILE A 484 -30.82 -20.82 -22.83
CA ILE A 484 -31.06 -21.54 -21.59
C ILE A 484 -32.42 -22.17 -21.79
N GLY A 485 -32.40 -23.46 -22.17
CA GLY A 485 -33.56 -24.27 -22.28
C GLY A 485 -34.38 -24.14 -21.00
N SER A 486 -35.61 -23.73 -21.13
CA SER A 486 -36.65 -23.87 -20.12
C SER A 486 -36.83 -25.35 -19.84
N GLY A 487 -35.95 -25.91 -19.01
CA GLY A 487 -36.08 -27.25 -18.44
C GLY A 487 -37.20 -27.24 -17.42
N GLN A 488 -38.25 -27.94 -17.74
CA GLN A 488 -39.38 -28.28 -16.90
C GLN A 488 -38.94 -28.62 -15.47
N SER A 489 -39.62 -27.97 -14.51
CA SER A 489 -39.60 -28.33 -13.09
C SER A 489 -40.11 -29.76 -12.91
N VAL A 490 -39.21 -30.70 -12.62
CA VAL A 490 -39.57 -31.97 -11.98
C VAL A 490 -39.37 -31.77 -10.48
N ARG A 491 -40.48 -31.71 -9.76
CA ARG A 491 -40.52 -31.84 -8.29
C ARG A 491 -40.09 -33.27 -7.92
N PRO A 492 -39.23 -33.51 -7.00
CA PRO A 492 -39.19 -34.75 -6.26
C PRO A 492 -40.12 -34.60 -5.03
N SER A 493 -41.12 -35.44 -4.95
CA SER A 493 -41.79 -35.86 -3.73
C SER A 493 -40.88 -36.88 -3.02
N PHE A 494 -40.51 -36.58 -1.82
CA PHE A 494 -40.26 -37.23 -0.52
C PHE A 494 -39.18 -36.52 0.24
#